data_867769603c3963a8450fd500d0c5b7fd
#
_entry.id   867769603c3963a8450fd500d0c5b7fd
#
_cell.length_a   1.000
_cell.length_b   1.000
_cell.length_c   1.000
_cell.angle_alpha   90.00
_cell.angle_beta   90.00
_cell.angle_gamma   90.00
#
_symmetry.space_group_name_H-M   'P 1'
#
loop_
_entity.id
_entity.type
_entity.pdbx_description
1 polymer ?
#
loop_
_entity_poly.entity_id
_entity_poly.type
_entity_poly.pdbx_seq_one_letter_code
_entity_poly.pdbx_strand_id
1 'polypeptide(L)'
;MLLAAAAAVLMMCACSGEREYLNYRGLSMGMPASKMADSLQMQGLVLDTTKYEDRYVLADTLARNFAVAIYHQHDTITDILENYTASYNDSTSNLWQAKHNELQKEFGWPNMGKHGDLHKEATFENGKGTVLLILLNTYSPTMSVRYSTSTTQK
;
A
#
# COMPACT_ATOMS: atom_id res chain seq x y z
N MET A 1 -19.93 39.44 51.20
CA MET A 1 -19.03 39.59 50.08
C MET A 1 -18.50 38.22 49.73
N LEU A 2 -19.09 37.56 48.70
CA LEU A 2 -18.63 36.26 48.18
C LEU A 2 -17.75 36.52 46.98
N LEU A 3 -16.48 36.15 47.03
CA LEU A 3 -15.57 36.11 45.89
C LEU A 3 -15.77 34.78 45.18
N ALA A 4 -16.34 34.82 43.98
CA ALA A 4 -16.40 33.69 43.06
C ALA A 4 -15.07 33.62 42.29
N ALA A 5 -14.26 32.61 42.60
CA ALA A 5 -13.07 32.25 41.81
C ALA A 5 -13.51 31.47 40.59
N ALA A 6 -13.50 32.11 39.41
CA ALA A 6 -13.70 31.43 38.15
C ALA A 6 -12.40 30.71 37.76
N ALA A 7 -12.39 29.38 37.91
CA ALA A 7 -11.33 28.52 37.36
C ALA A 7 -11.55 28.38 35.86
N ALA A 8 -10.78 29.11 35.06
CA ALA A 8 -10.71 28.89 33.63
C ALA A 8 -9.93 27.60 33.36
N VAL A 9 -10.63 26.51 33.10
CA VAL A 9 -10.05 25.28 32.57
C VAL A 9 -9.71 25.54 31.11
N LEU A 10 -8.45 25.84 30.83
CA LEU A 10 -7.89 25.83 29.50
C LEU A 10 -7.84 24.36 29.05
N MET A 11 -8.86 23.93 28.33
CA MET A 11 -8.78 22.73 27.49
C MET A 11 -7.76 23.01 26.39
N MET A 12 -6.52 22.60 26.63
CA MET A 12 -5.56 22.40 25.54
C MET A 12 -6.08 21.23 24.72
N CYS A 13 -6.85 21.50 23.67
CA CYS A 13 -7.01 20.57 22.56
C CYS A 13 -5.63 20.39 21.96
N ALA A 14 -4.88 19.38 22.45
CA ALA A 14 -3.77 18.83 21.71
C ALA A 14 -4.38 18.23 20.44
N CYS A 15 -4.37 19.00 19.35
CA CYS A 15 -4.51 18.47 18.02
C CYS A 15 -3.28 17.57 17.77
N SER A 16 -3.31 16.36 18.30
CA SER A 16 -2.51 15.27 17.76
C SER A 16 -3.09 15.02 16.37
N GLY A 17 -2.49 15.62 15.34
CA GLY A 17 -2.86 15.35 13.96
C GLY A 17 -2.80 13.84 13.78
N GLU A 18 -3.96 13.18 13.69
CA GLU A 18 -4.02 11.75 13.42
C GLU A 18 -3.25 11.51 12.12
N ARG A 19 -2.26 10.63 12.19
CA ARG A 19 -1.47 10.26 11.03
C ARG A 19 -2.40 9.57 10.04
N GLU A 20 -2.56 10.16 8.86
CA GLU A 20 -3.31 9.54 7.78
C GLU A 20 -2.43 8.48 7.08
N TYR A 21 -3.02 7.34 6.77
CA TYR A 21 -2.37 6.22 6.11
C TYR A 21 -2.97 5.98 4.74
N LEU A 22 -2.18 5.36 3.84
CA LEU A 22 -2.71 4.82 2.60
C LEU A 22 -3.77 3.75 2.89
N ASN A 23 -4.73 3.64 1.98
CA ASN A 23 -5.67 2.52 1.96
C ASN A 23 -5.20 1.48 0.95
N TYR A 24 -5.32 0.22 1.34
CA TYR A 24 -5.07 -0.93 0.51
C TYR A 24 -6.30 -1.83 0.50
N ARG A 25 -6.97 -1.98 -0.64
CA ARG A 25 -8.22 -2.76 -0.79
C ARG A 25 -9.31 -2.38 0.24
N GLY A 26 -9.44 -1.10 0.55
CA GLY A 26 -10.39 -0.59 1.54
C GLY A 26 -9.93 -0.73 3.00
N LEU A 27 -8.72 -1.22 3.24
CA LEU A 27 -8.12 -1.39 4.57
C LEU A 27 -7.04 -0.34 4.79
N SER A 28 -7.00 0.29 5.97
CA SER A 28 -5.97 1.27 6.30
C SER A 28 -4.63 0.58 6.57
N MET A 29 -3.54 1.05 5.95
CA MET A 29 -2.18 0.58 6.25
C MET A 29 -1.70 0.97 7.66
N GLY A 30 -2.48 1.76 8.41
CA GLY A 30 -2.22 2.04 9.83
C GLY A 30 -2.70 0.94 10.78
N MET A 31 -3.41 -0.07 10.29
CA MET A 31 -3.83 -1.22 11.11
C MET A 31 -2.67 -2.20 11.34
N PRO A 32 -2.74 -3.07 12.38
CA PRO A 32 -1.77 -4.15 12.56
C PRO A 32 -1.67 -5.07 11.34
N ALA A 33 -0.45 -5.48 10.98
CA ALA A 33 -0.22 -6.33 9.81
C ALA A 33 -0.94 -7.69 9.90
N SER A 34 -0.98 -8.27 11.09
CA SER A 34 -1.73 -9.50 11.36
C SER A 34 -3.23 -9.35 11.06
N LYS A 35 -3.84 -8.23 11.49
CA LYS A 35 -5.26 -7.95 11.19
C LYS A 35 -5.52 -7.68 9.72
N MET A 36 -4.57 -7.05 9.02
CA MET A 36 -4.68 -6.88 7.58
C MET A 36 -4.63 -8.24 6.86
N ALA A 37 -3.73 -9.13 7.26
CA ALA A 37 -3.64 -10.48 6.71
C ALA A 37 -4.96 -11.26 6.90
N ASP A 38 -5.54 -11.22 8.11
CA ASP A 38 -6.84 -11.83 8.39
C ASP A 38 -7.97 -11.23 7.52
N SER A 39 -7.98 -9.90 7.36
CA SER A 39 -8.99 -9.21 6.55
C SER A 39 -8.86 -9.57 5.06
N LEU A 40 -7.63 -9.72 4.55
CA LEU A 40 -7.40 -10.16 3.17
C LEU A 40 -7.79 -11.63 2.95
N GLN A 41 -7.63 -12.48 3.96
CA GLN A 41 -8.16 -13.85 3.90
C GLN A 41 -9.69 -13.86 3.82
N MET A 42 -10.37 -13.00 4.57
CA MET A 42 -11.83 -12.84 4.45
C MET A 42 -12.26 -12.31 3.08
N GLN A 43 -11.38 -11.61 2.37
CA GLN A 43 -11.60 -11.19 0.97
C GLN A 43 -11.26 -12.29 -0.07
N GLY A 44 -10.90 -13.50 0.36
CA GLY A 44 -10.69 -14.66 -0.49
C GLY A 44 -9.23 -14.96 -0.85
N LEU A 45 -8.25 -14.25 -0.28
CA LEU A 45 -6.85 -14.62 -0.43
C LEU A 45 -6.48 -15.73 0.56
N VAL A 46 -5.52 -16.56 0.20
CA VAL A 46 -5.03 -17.65 1.05
C VAL A 46 -3.64 -17.32 1.56
N LEU A 47 -3.50 -17.36 2.89
CA LEU A 47 -2.23 -17.13 3.55
C LEU A 47 -1.27 -18.30 3.28
N ASP A 48 -0.04 -17.98 2.88
CA ASP A 48 1.06 -18.94 2.83
C ASP A 48 1.36 -19.42 4.27
N THR A 49 1.45 -20.73 4.43
CA THR A 49 1.77 -21.35 5.73
C THR A 49 3.24 -21.22 6.11
N THR A 50 4.10 -20.79 5.19
CA THR A 50 5.50 -20.48 5.49
C THR A 50 5.56 -19.30 6.44
N LYS A 51 6.23 -19.47 7.57
CA LYS A 51 6.41 -18.40 8.55
C LYS A 51 7.61 -17.55 8.16
N TYR A 52 7.35 -16.28 7.89
CA TYR A 52 8.35 -15.24 7.72
C TYR A 52 8.33 -14.32 8.95
N GLU A 53 9.48 -13.81 9.36
CA GLU A 53 9.58 -12.92 10.53
C GLU A 53 9.16 -11.48 10.20
N ASP A 54 9.29 -11.09 8.93
CA ASP A 54 9.15 -9.71 8.44
C ASP A 54 7.91 -9.49 7.56
N ARG A 55 7.11 -10.54 7.26
CA ARG A 55 5.99 -10.42 6.34
C ARG A 55 4.96 -11.54 6.43
N TYR A 56 3.73 -11.21 6.00
CA TYR A 56 2.70 -12.17 5.62
C TYR A 56 2.62 -12.24 4.09
N VAL A 57 2.52 -13.44 3.54
CA VAL A 57 2.36 -13.66 2.10
C VAL A 57 1.00 -14.31 1.85
N LEU A 58 0.20 -13.70 0.97
CA LEU A 58 -1.11 -14.22 0.58
C LEU A 58 -1.16 -14.32 -0.95
N ALA A 59 -1.91 -15.28 -1.44
CA ALA A 59 -2.09 -15.49 -2.88
C ALA A 59 -3.55 -15.75 -3.23
N ASP A 60 -3.91 -15.40 -4.45
CA ASP A 60 -5.18 -15.83 -5.05
C ASP A 60 -5.02 -17.27 -5.56
N THR A 61 -5.76 -18.19 -4.96
CA THR A 61 -5.72 -19.61 -5.33
C THR A 61 -6.42 -19.91 -6.64
N LEU A 62 -7.38 -19.09 -7.04
CA LEU A 62 -8.15 -19.28 -8.26
C LEU A 62 -7.39 -18.78 -9.48
N ALA A 63 -6.80 -17.61 -9.39
CA ALA A 63 -6.12 -16.97 -10.51
C ALA A 63 -4.64 -17.38 -10.65
N ARG A 64 -3.97 -17.84 -9.59
CA ARG A 64 -2.54 -18.22 -9.52
C ARG A 64 -1.56 -17.19 -10.09
N ASN A 65 -2.05 -16.02 -10.43
CA ASN A 65 -1.32 -14.94 -11.09
C ASN A 65 -1.19 -13.69 -10.21
N PHE A 66 -1.64 -13.78 -8.96
CA PHE A 66 -1.62 -12.69 -8.01
C PHE A 66 -1.12 -13.15 -6.65
N ALA A 67 -0.17 -12.42 -6.10
CA ALA A 67 0.29 -12.58 -4.74
C ALA A 67 0.51 -11.22 -4.09
N VAL A 68 0.31 -11.14 -2.79
CA VAL A 68 0.59 -9.95 -2.00
C VAL A 68 1.46 -10.30 -0.81
N ALA A 69 2.47 -9.47 -0.55
CA ALA A 69 3.29 -9.54 0.66
C ALA A 69 3.06 -8.29 1.49
N ILE A 70 2.69 -8.47 2.76
CA ILE A 70 2.54 -7.40 3.76
C ILE A 70 3.80 -7.40 4.60
N TYR A 71 4.69 -6.45 4.38
CA TYR A 71 5.91 -6.26 5.16
C TYR A 71 5.61 -5.49 6.43
N HIS A 72 6.20 -5.91 7.54
CA HIS A 72 5.97 -5.28 8.83
C HIS A 72 7.20 -5.27 9.72
N GLN A 73 7.22 -4.34 10.66
CA GLN A 73 8.13 -4.31 11.78
C GLN A 73 7.31 -4.21 13.08
N HIS A 74 7.44 -5.20 13.97
CA HIS A 74 6.64 -5.27 15.21
C HIS A 74 5.12 -5.12 14.95
N ASP A 75 4.61 -5.87 13.97
CA ASP A 75 3.21 -5.84 13.51
C ASP A 75 2.74 -4.48 12.93
N THR A 76 3.64 -3.52 12.74
CA THR A 76 3.36 -2.25 12.04
C THR A 76 3.70 -2.39 10.57
N ILE A 77 2.74 -2.14 9.67
CA ILE A 77 2.94 -2.26 8.22
C ILE A 77 3.92 -1.18 7.76
N THR A 78 4.95 -1.60 7.05
CA THR A 78 5.90 -0.71 6.37
C THR A 78 5.58 -0.59 4.89
N ASP A 79 5.34 -1.73 4.25
CA ASP A 79 5.08 -1.83 2.82
C ASP A 79 4.07 -2.94 2.52
N ILE A 80 3.37 -2.79 1.41
CA ILE A 80 2.59 -3.87 0.79
C ILE A 80 3.07 -4.00 -0.65
N LEU A 81 3.42 -5.21 -1.07
CA LEU A 81 3.89 -5.52 -2.41
C LEU A 81 2.91 -6.47 -3.10
N GLU A 82 2.25 -6.01 -4.15
CA GLU A 82 1.49 -6.85 -5.08
C GLU A 82 2.40 -7.34 -6.21
N ASN A 83 2.29 -8.60 -6.56
CA ASN A 83 2.92 -9.19 -7.74
C ASN A 83 1.85 -9.82 -8.61
N TYR A 84 1.87 -9.44 -9.87
CA TYR A 84 1.01 -9.98 -10.92
C TYR A 84 1.86 -10.75 -11.92
N THR A 85 1.47 -11.98 -12.23
CA THR A 85 2.13 -12.80 -13.24
C THR A 85 1.16 -13.06 -14.37
N ALA A 86 1.51 -12.67 -15.60
CA ALA A 86 0.71 -12.91 -16.79
C ALA A 86 1.25 -14.09 -17.60
N SER A 87 0.37 -14.77 -18.31
CA SER A 87 0.75 -15.88 -19.19
C SER A 87 1.47 -15.42 -20.45
N TYR A 88 1.28 -14.15 -20.86
CA TYR A 88 1.84 -13.54 -22.06
C TYR A 88 2.27 -12.10 -21.78
N ASN A 89 3.30 -11.64 -22.49
CA ASN A 89 3.91 -10.31 -22.31
C ASN A 89 2.92 -9.15 -22.55
N ASP A 90 2.08 -9.26 -23.57
CA ASP A 90 1.07 -8.23 -23.88
C ASP A 90 0.07 -8.04 -22.73
N SER A 91 -0.25 -9.12 -22.01
CA SER A 91 -1.16 -9.08 -20.86
C SER A 91 -0.59 -8.25 -19.71
N THR A 92 0.74 -8.33 -19.47
CA THR A 92 1.41 -7.56 -18.40
C THR A 92 1.41 -6.08 -18.71
N SER A 93 1.62 -5.70 -19.97
CA SER A 93 1.59 -4.29 -20.41
C SER A 93 0.19 -3.70 -20.27
N ASN A 94 -0.86 -4.47 -20.59
CA ASN A 94 -2.25 -4.07 -20.42
C ASN A 94 -2.63 -3.96 -18.94
N LEU A 95 -2.16 -4.89 -18.09
CA LEU A 95 -2.33 -4.81 -16.63
C LEU A 95 -1.66 -3.56 -16.06
N TRP A 96 -0.44 -3.26 -16.50
CA TRP A 96 0.28 -2.05 -16.09
C TRP A 96 -0.51 -0.79 -16.45
N GLN A 97 -1.02 -0.70 -17.68
CA GLN A 97 -1.80 0.46 -18.12
C GLN A 97 -3.12 0.60 -17.35
N ALA A 98 -3.81 -0.51 -17.09
CA ALA A 98 -5.04 -0.50 -16.31
C ALA A 98 -4.78 -0.03 -14.86
N LYS A 99 -3.72 -0.55 -14.22
CA LYS A 99 -3.34 -0.17 -12.86
C LYS A 99 -2.83 1.27 -12.79
N HIS A 100 -2.07 1.72 -13.78
CA HIS A 100 -1.66 3.11 -13.91
C HIS A 100 -2.87 4.05 -13.96
N ASN A 101 -3.87 3.74 -14.78
CA ASN A 101 -5.06 4.57 -14.90
C ASN A 101 -5.91 4.58 -13.62
N GLU A 102 -5.97 3.45 -12.89
CA GLU A 102 -6.61 3.34 -11.58
C GLU A 102 -5.93 4.26 -10.56
N LEU A 103 -4.61 4.13 -10.42
CA LEU A 103 -3.80 4.92 -9.49
C LEU A 103 -3.82 6.41 -9.84
N GLN A 104 -3.82 6.76 -11.13
CA GLN A 104 -3.90 8.16 -11.57
C GLN A 104 -5.22 8.82 -11.18
N LYS A 105 -6.33 8.09 -11.15
CA LYS A 105 -7.62 8.62 -10.69
C LYS A 105 -7.62 8.90 -9.19
N GLU A 106 -6.90 8.10 -8.42
CA GLU A 106 -6.84 8.23 -6.96
C GLU A 106 -5.77 9.24 -6.51
N PHE A 107 -4.59 9.21 -7.11
CA PHE A 107 -3.41 9.98 -6.67
C PHE A 107 -3.08 11.18 -7.55
N GLY A 108 -3.67 11.30 -8.74
CA GLY A 108 -3.30 12.31 -9.74
C GLY A 108 -2.13 11.85 -10.63
N TRP A 109 -1.44 12.82 -11.26
CA TRP A 109 -0.36 12.51 -12.20
C TRP A 109 0.89 11.96 -11.51
N PRO A 110 1.45 10.84 -11.98
CA PRO A 110 2.65 10.26 -11.39
C PRO A 110 3.93 10.94 -11.87
N ASN A 111 5.00 10.74 -11.09
CA ASN A 111 6.36 10.90 -11.60
C ASN A 111 6.73 9.64 -12.40
N MET A 112 7.08 9.84 -13.67
CA MET A 112 7.46 8.74 -14.56
C MET A 112 8.95 8.50 -14.51
N GLY A 113 9.35 7.28 -14.12
CA GLY A 113 10.73 6.81 -14.24
C GLY A 113 11.01 6.24 -15.64
N LYS A 114 12.18 6.53 -16.20
CA LYS A 114 12.68 5.95 -17.44
C LYS A 114 13.99 5.22 -17.17
N HIS A 115 13.96 3.90 -17.26
CA HIS A 115 15.15 3.06 -17.12
C HIS A 115 15.34 2.19 -18.36
N GLY A 116 15.54 2.83 -19.53
CA GLY A 116 15.59 2.16 -20.82
C GLY A 116 14.24 2.02 -21.52
N ASP A 117 14.25 1.48 -22.75
CA ASP A 117 13.07 1.50 -23.63
C ASP A 117 11.96 0.51 -23.21
N LEU A 118 12.30 -0.48 -22.40
CA LEU A 118 11.42 -1.58 -22.04
C LEU A 118 10.92 -1.54 -20.59
N HIS A 119 11.59 -0.75 -19.74
CA HIS A 119 11.21 -0.59 -18.33
C HIS A 119 10.18 0.54 -18.19
N LYS A 120 9.08 0.25 -17.51
CA LYS A 120 8.05 1.25 -17.17
C LYS A 120 7.96 1.36 -15.66
N GLU A 121 8.03 2.60 -15.18
CA GLU A 121 7.89 2.93 -13.77
C GLU A 121 7.04 4.18 -13.61
N ALA A 122 6.11 4.15 -12.66
CA ALA A 122 5.29 5.29 -12.28
C ALA A 122 5.22 5.37 -10.76
N THR A 123 5.59 6.52 -10.22
CA THR A 123 5.53 6.81 -8.77
C THR A 123 4.42 7.80 -8.51
N PHE A 124 3.45 7.38 -7.70
CA PHE A 124 2.34 8.20 -7.23
C PHE A 124 2.56 8.55 -5.77
N GLU A 125 2.37 9.81 -5.41
CA GLU A 125 2.63 10.31 -4.06
C GLU A 125 1.47 11.15 -3.56
N ASN A 126 1.20 11.01 -2.27
CA ASN A 126 0.35 11.92 -1.52
C ASN A 126 0.88 12.05 -0.08
N GLY A 127 0.26 12.90 0.75
CA GLY A 127 0.70 13.07 2.14
C GLY A 127 0.63 11.83 3.02
N LYS A 128 0.01 10.74 2.55
CA LYS A 128 -0.19 9.48 3.27
C LYS A 128 0.90 8.44 2.95
N GLY A 129 1.52 8.53 1.78
CA GLY A 129 2.55 7.61 1.33
C GLY A 129 2.80 7.64 -0.16
N THR A 130 3.48 6.60 -0.63
CA THR A 130 3.94 6.44 -2.02
C THR A 130 3.44 5.11 -2.58
N VAL A 131 3.00 5.11 -3.83
CA VAL A 131 2.68 3.90 -4.60
C VAL A 131 3.59 3.85 -5.82
N LEU A 132 4.40 2.79 -5.92
CA LEU A 132 5.34 2.55 -7.00
C LEU A 132 4.84 1.40 -7.88
N LEU A 133 4.55 1.69 -9.14
CA LEU A 133 4.11 0.74 -10.16
C LEU A 133 5.27 0.43 -11.09
N ILE A 134 5.68 -0.84 -11.18
CA ILE A 134 6.86 -1.29 -11.92
C ILE A 134 6.50 -2.41 -12.91
N LEU A 135 6.97 -2.23 -14.15
CA LEU A 135 7.12 -3.28 -15.14
C LEU A 135 8.59 -3.30 -15.57
N LEU A 136 9.36 -4.31 -15.14
CA LEU A 136 10.81 -4.36 -15.33
C LEU A 136 11.24 -4.36 -16.79
N ASN A 137 10.48 -5.03 -17.65
CA ASN A 137 10.59 -4.91 -19.10
C ASN A 137 9.28 -5.38 -19.74
N THR A 138 9.04 -5.02 -20.99
CA THR A 138 7.82 -5.40 -21.72
C THR A 138 7.71 -6.89 -22.01
N TYR A 139 8.79 -7.64 -21.84
CA TYR A 139 8.83 -9.11 -21.97
C TYR A 139 8.74 -9.80 -20.61
N SER A 140 8.73 -9.06 -19.50
CA SER A 140 8.56 -9.66 -18.18
C SER A 140 7.14 -10.20 -18.02
N PRO A 141 6.97 -11.45 -17.57
CA PRO A 141 5.65 -11.96 -17.24
C PRO A 141 5.10 -11.37 -15.93
N THR A 142 5.87 -10.51 -15.25
CA THR A 142 5.51 -9.97 -13.93
C THR A 142 5.46 -8.44 -13.91
N MET A 143 4.47 -7.94 -13.19
CA MET A 143 4.31 -6.53 -12.83
C MET A 143 4.18 -6.45 -11.31
N SER A 144 4.74 -5.40 -10.71
CA SER A 144 4.69 -5.19 -9.27
C SER A 144 4.10 -3.83 -8.92
N VAL A 145 3.37 -3.77 -7.81
CA VAL A 145 2.87 -2.52 -7.21
C VAL A 145 3.29 -2.50 -5.75
N ARG A 146 4.04 -1.49 -5.35
CA ARG A 146 4.50 -1.32 -3.97
C ARG A 146 3.82 -0.11 -3.35
N TYR A 147 3.12 -0.33 -2.26
CA TYR A 147 2.55 0.69 -1.40
C TYR A 147 3.46 0.86 -0.20
N SER A 148 3.91 2.09 0.06
CA SER A 148 4.80 2.40 1.18
C SER A 148 4.21 3.49 2.04
N THR A 149 4.21 3.32 3.36
CA THR A 149 3.76 4.35 4.29
C THR A 149 4.78 5.49 4.34
N SER A 150 4.32 6.74 4.45
CA SER A 150 5.22 7.86 4.66
C SER A 150 5.93 7.72 6.01
N THR A 151 7.27 7.65 5.98
CA THR A 151 8.11 7.62 7.20
C THR A 151 8.40 9.00 7.75
N THR A 152 7.85 10.07 7.17
CA THR A 152 8.12 11.43 7.63
C THR A 152 7.51 11.65 9.02
N GLN A 153 8.32 11.39 10.04
CA GLN A 153 8.10 11.98 11.36
C GLN A 153 8.37 13.49 11.22
N LYS A 154 7.36 14.31 11.49
CA LYS A 154 7.58 15.72 11.80
C LYS A 154 7.96 15.87 13.24
#